data_79635e6f794f630d7d6ddd9a6f061633
#
_entry.id   79635e6f794f630d7d6ddd9a6f061633
#
_cell.length_a   1.000
_cell.length_b   1.000
_cell.length_c   1.000
_cell.angle_alpha   90.00
_cell.angle_beta   90.00
_cell.angle_gamma   90.00
#
_symmetry.space_group_name_H-M   'P 1'
#
loop_
_entity.id
_entity.type
_entity.pdbx_description
1 polymer ?
#
loop_
_entity_poly.entity_id
_entity_poly.type
_entity_poly.pdbx_seq_one_letter_code
_entity_poly.pdbx_strand_id
1 'polypeptide(L)'
;MKKKLILAMVAMALTLGLHSCVWAAANNFSVKADELEYNLQTGEGEAKGHVELKQDGGVATANYAKFNSKKKSGLLVGNVMVDRADAHIVCREFIAHNENDMSAVGNASLTKEGKTISADRIDYYKGKQYAETMGGWARLTDTDGSVLKAGKIDYDIAQGIANATGGVTIDSPARDLTAAANSAVYKTDKGGYVELQGNATATQNGNTVSGDKLRLTNANVAMADGDVTIYYVPEKQPSLPGKEQQAAKTLA
;
A
#
# COMPACT_ATOMS: atom_id res chain seq x y z
N MET A 1 7.70 -8.00 28.28
CA MET A 1 8.05 -8.19 26.86
C MET A 1 7.71 -6.89 26.14
N LYS A 2 8.73 -6.13 25.73
CA LYS A 2 8.53 -4.81 25.10
C LYS A 2 8.00 -5.01 23.68
N LYS A 3 6.71 -4.70 23.44
CA LYS A 3 6.14 -4.66 22.11
C LYS A 3 6.84 -3.51 21.37
N LYS A 4 7.74 -3.85 20.44
CA LYS A 4 8.31 -2.88 19.50
C LYS A 4 7.18 -2.43 18.60
N LEU A 5 6.74 -1.20 18.79
CA LEU A 5 5.75 -0.52 17.96
C LEU A 5 6.43 -0.21 16.63
N ILE A 6 6.18 -1.06 15.65
CA ILE A 6 6.66 -0.84 14.29
C ILE A 6 5.55 -0.11 13.57
N LEU A 7 5.75 1.18 13.31
CA LEU A 7 4.97 1.94 12.33
C LEU A 7 5.38 1.43 10.94
N ALA A 8 5.00 0.20 10.64
CA ALA A 8 5.22 -0.42 9.35
C ALA A 8 4.08 -0.05 8.41
N MET A 9 3.78 1.26 8.29
CA MET A 9 3.00 1.71 7.16
C MET A 9 3.95 1.82 5.96
N VAL A 10 3.63 1.01 4.95
CA VAL A 10 4.09 1.17 3.56
C VAL A 10 5.58 1.09 3.32
N ALA A 11 6.23 0.02 3.76
CA ALA A 11 7.34 -0.49 2.97
C ALA A 11 6.77 -1.53 2.00
N MET A 12 5.88 -1.10 1.10
CA MET A 12 5.54 -1.90 -0.05
C MET A 12 6.70 -1.76 -1.02
N ALA A 13 7.79 -2.46 -0.72
CA ALA A 13 8.80 -2.69 -1.72
C ALA A 13 8.12 -3.49 -2.84
N LEU A 14 7.66 -2.79 -3.87
CA LEU A 14 7.42 -3.34 -5.20
C LEU A 14 8.79 -3.75 -5.82
N THR A 15 9.67 -4.28 -4.98
CA THR A 15 10.78 -5.06 -5.48
C THR A 15 10.15 -6.38 -5.94
N LEU A 16 9.75 -6.43 -7.18
CA LEU A 16 9.70 -7.68 -7.92
C LEU A 16 11.12 -8.23 -7.81
N GLY A 17 11.35 -9.03 -6.76
CA GLY A 17 12.65 -9.46 -6.31
C GLY A 17 13.44 -10.11 -7.43
N LEU A 18 14.38 -9.38 -7.96
CA LEU A 18 15.48 -9.93 -8.72
C LEU A 18 16.63 -10.17 -7.75
N HIS A 19 16.57 -11.27 -7.00
CA HIS A 19 17.79 -11.89 -6.56
C HIS A 19 18.44 -12.45 -7.81
N SER A 20 19.55 -11.85 -8.20
CA SER A 20 20.46 -12.35 -9.22
C SER A 20 21.09 -13.65 -8.76
N CYS A 21 20.34 -14.74 -8.83
CA CYS A 21 20.92 -16.06 -9.00
C CYS A 21 21.24 -16.19 -10.47
N VAL A 22 22.51 -16.01 -10.80
CA VAL A 22 23.10 -16.38 -12.10
C VAL A 22 23.03 -17.89 -12.24
N TRP A 23 21.86 -18.37 -12.63
CA TRP A 23 21.70 -19.64 -13.34
C TRP A 23 21.01 -19.26 -14.62
N ALA A 24 21.63 -19.58 -15.74
CA ALA A 24 21.03 -19.49 -17.06
C ALA A 24 19.85 -20.47 -17.12
N ALA A 25 18.75 -20.14 -16.48
CA ALA A 25 17.48 -20.77 -16.67
C ALA A 25 16.98 -20.28 -18.03
N ALA A 26 16.79 -21.18 -18.98
CA ALA A 26 16.07 -20.89 -20.20
C ALA A 26 14.77 -20.16 -19.81
N ASN A 27 14.54 -18.95 -20.33
CA ASN A 27 13.31 -18.20 -20.14
C ASN A 27 12.14 -19.02 -20.69
N ASN A 28 11.56 -19.88 -19.85
CA ASN A 28 10.46 -20.72 -20.25
C ASN A 28 9.20 -19.85 -20.29
N PHE A 29 8.86 -19.37 -21.47
CA PHE A 29 7.58 -18.76 -21.76
C PHE A 29 6.61 -19.82 -22.28
N SER A 30 5.47 -19.97 -21.66
CA SER A 30 4.41 -20.85 -22.12
C SER A 30 3.05 -20.17 -22.09
N VAL A 31 2.21 -20.51 -23.07
CA VAL A 31 0.84 -20.04 -23.18
C VAL A 31 -0.08 -21.23 -23.32
N LYS A 32 -1.15 -21.22 -22.56
CA LYS A 32 -2.27 -22.16 -22.68
C LYS A 32 -3.56 -21.37 -22.84
N ALA A 33 -4.43 -21.77 -23.75
CA ALA A 33 -5.73 -21.15 -24.00
C ALA A 33 -6.65 -22.13 -24.73
N ASP A 34 -7.92 -21.78 -24.90
CA ASP A 34 -8.86 -22.55 -25.73
C ASP A 34 -8.52 -22.36 -27.22
N GLU A 35 -8.15 -21.12 -27.62
CA GLU A 35 -7.70 -20.76 -28.95
C GLU A 35 -6.39 -19.99 -28.87
N LEU A 36 -5.41 -20.35 -29.70
CA LEU A 36 -4.10 -19.70 -29.75
C LEU A 36 -3.62 -19.54 -31.20
N GLU A 37 -3.35 -18.31 -31.59
CA GLU A 37 -2.62 -17.97 -32.81
C GLU A 37 -1.24 -17.42 -32.43
N TYR A 38 -0.17 -17.90 -33.08
CA TYR A 38 1.19 -17.47 -32.77
C TYR A 38 2.07 -17.43 -34.02
N ASN A 39 2.67 -16.28 -34.28
CA ASN A 39 3.62 -16.10 -35.36
C ASN A 39 5.05 -16.37 -34.88
N LEU A 40 5.64 -17.46 -35.32
CA LEU A 40 6.98 -17.89 -34.95
C LEU A 40 8.08 -16.92 -35.40
N GLN A 41 7.83 -16.13 -36.47
CA GLN A 41 8.80 -15.18 -36.99
C GLN A 41 8.77 -13.85 -36.19
N THR A 42 7.59 -13.30 -35.94
CA THR A 42 7.45 -11.99 -35.29
C THR A 42 7.40 -12.10 -33.77
N GLY A 43 7.00 -13.27 -33.23
CA GLY A 43 6.78 -13.50 -31.82
C GLY A 43 5.43 -12.95 -31.33
N GLU A 44 4.56 -12.53 -32.27
CA GLU A 44 3.21 -12.06 -31.95
C GLU A 44 2.27 -13.25 -31.70
N GLY A 45 1.43 -13.12 -30.67
CA GLY A 45 0.43 -14.11 -30.33
C GLY A 45 -0.86 -13.49 -29.86
N GLU A 46 -1.95 -14.21 -30.10
CA GLU A 46 -3.30 -13.93 -29.61
C GLU A 46 -3.88 -15.20 -29.00
N ALA A 47 -4.40 -15.11 -27.79
CA ALA A 47 -4.96 -16.23 -27.06
C ALA A 47 -6.35 -15.87 -26.51
N LYS A 48 -7.32 -16.79 -26.62
CA LYS A 48 -8.71 -16.59 -26.21
C LYS A 48 -9.19 -17.78 -25.39
N GLY A 49 -9.95 -17.47 -24.34
CA GLY A 49 -10.58 -18.46 -23.46
C GLY A 49 -9.57 -19.11 -22.52
N HIS A 50 -9.80 -19.03 -21.22
CA HIS A 50 -9.00 -19.66 -20.15
C HIS A 50 -7.48 -19.48 -20.33
N VAL A 51 -7.08 -18.25 -20.69
CA VAL A 51 -5.67 -17.94 -20.95
C VAL A 51 -4.84 -18.10 -19.68
N GLU A 52 -3.76 -18.88 -19.77
CA GLU A 52 -2.72 -19.01 -18.77
C GLU A 52 -1.36 -18.74 -19.43
N LEU A 53 -0.65 -17.73 -18.93
CA LEU A 53 0.72 -17.37 -19.31
C LEU A 53 1.66 -17.73 -18.18
N LYS A 54 2.75 -18.42 -18.47
CA LYS A 54 3.81 -18.69 -17.49
C LYS A 54 5.13 -18.15 -17.99
N GLN A 55 5.80 -17.38 -17.16
CA GLN A 55 7.13 -16.84 -17.44
C GLN A 55 7.92 -16.61 -16.16
N ASP A 56 9.15 -17.12 -16.11
CA ASP A 56 10.11 -16.86 -15.04
C ASP A 56 9.54 -17.08 -13.61
N GLY A 57 8.76 -18.14 -13.43
CA GLY A 57 8.12 -18.48 -12.15
C GLY A 57 6.87 -17.67 -11.83
N GLY A 58 6.45 -16.75 -12.71
CA GLY A 58 5.17 -16.07 -12.62
C GLY A 58 4.10 -16.77 -13.45
N VAL A 59 2.84 -16.63 -13.00
CA VAL A 59 1.63 -17.11 -13.70
C VAL A 59 0.68 -15.95 -13.86
N ALA A 60 0.18 -15.75 -15.08
CA ALA A 60 -0.89 -14.79 -15.34
C ALA A 60 -2.07 -15.50 -15.99
N THR A 61 -3.29 -15.19 -15.55
CA THR A 61 -4.53 -15.70 -16.13
C THR A 61 -5.41 -14.57 -16.64
N ALA A 62 -6.18 -14.82 -17.70
CA ALA A 62 -7.09 -13.86 -18.29
C ALA A 62 -8.15 -14.55 -19.16
N ASN A 63 -9.13 -13.81 -19.65
CA ASN A 63 -10.05 -14.30 -20.68
C ASN A 63 -9.46 -14.13 -22.09
N TYR A 64 -8.62 -13.14 -22.27
CA TYR A 64 -7.98 -12.80 -23.54
C TYR A 64 -6.56 -12.29 -23.31
N ALA A 65 -5.65 -12.63 -24.22
CA ALA A 65 -4.30 -12.10 -24.26
C ALA A 65 -3.86 -11.77 -25.69
N LYS A 66 -3.18 -10.63 -25.83
CA LYS A 66 -2.40 -10.30 -27.02
C LYS A 66 -0.97 -9.98 -26.57
N PHE A 67 0.02 -10.60 -27.17
CA PHE A 67 1.39 -10.48 -26.69
C PHE A 67 2.42 -10.52 -27.81
N ASN A 68 3.62 -10.02 -27.51
CA ASN A 68 4.80 -10.19 -28.34
C ASN A 68 5.94 -10.72 -27.47
N SER A 69 6.26 -11.99 -27.64
CA SER A 69 7.28 -12.70 -26.86
C SER A 69 8.68 -12.14 -27.04
N LYS A 70 9.00 -11.59 -28.22
CA LYS A 70 10.31 -11.00 -28.53
C LYS A 70 10.46 -9.59 -27.95
N LYS A 71 9.39 -8.80 -27.94
CA LYS A 71 9.37 -7.44 -27.39
C LYS A 71 9.05 -7.44 -25.88
N LYS A 72 8.70 -8.60 -25.31
CA LYS A 72 8.27 -8.74 -23.91
C LYS A 72 7.15 -7.75 -23.56
N SER A 73 6.18 -7.62 -24.45
CA SER A 73 5.04 -6.73 -24.31
C SER A 73 3.73 -7.51 -24.48
N GLY A 74 2.66 -7.03 -23.87
CA GLY A 74 1.37 -7.70 -23.99
C GLY A 74 0.24 -6.99 -23.25
N LEU A 75 -0.96 -7.43 -23.59
CA LEU A 75 -2.22 -7.01 -23.00
C LEU A 75 -2.98 -8.26 -22.55
N LEU A 76 -3.39 -8.30 -21.30
CA LEU A 76 -4.31 -9.28 -20.75
C LEU A 76 -5.62 -8.58 -20.45
N VAL A 77 -6.76 -9.21 -20.76
CA VAL A 77 -8.08 -8.61 -20.57
C VAL A 77 -9.05 -9.62 -19.96
N GLY A 78 -9.84 -9.14 -19.00
CA GLY A 78 -10.93 -9.88 -18.37
C GLY A 78 -10.49 -10.84 -17.28
N ASN A 79 -10.91 -10.55 -16.04
CA ASN A 79 -10.59 -11.33 -14.84
C ASN A 79 -9.08 -11.65 -14.71
N VAL A 80 -8.28 -10.60 -14.90
CA VAL A 80 -6.82 -10.77 -14.88
C VAL A 80 -6.34 -11.01 -13.47
N MET A 81 -5.59 -12.10 -13.28
CA MET A 81 -4.79 -12.37 -12.08
C MET A 81 -3.35 -12.60 -12.50
N VAL A 82 -2.42 -12.00 -11.78
CA VAL A 82 -0.97 -12.21 -11.98
C VAL A 82 -0.35 -12.57 -10.64
N ASP A 83 0.23 -13.75 -10.58
CA ASP A 83 0.93 -14.27 -9.41
C ASP A 83 2.41 -14.40 -9.72
N ARG A 84 3.25 -13.81 -8.87
CA ARG A 84 4.71 -13.96 -8.98
C ARG A 84 5.34 -13.86 -7.59
N ALA A 85 6.00 -14.93 -7.17
CA ALA A 85 6.59 -15.04 -5.84
C ALA A 85 5.55 -14.73 -4.74
N ASP A 86 5.73 -13.61 -4.02
CA ASP A 86 4.87 -13.13 -2.94
C ASP A 86 3.91 -12.01 -3.38
N ALA A 87 3.90 -11.66 -4.67
CA ALA A 87 3.05 -10.61 -5.24
C ALA A 87 1.85 -11.19 -5.99
N HIS A 88 0.68 -10.65 -5.70
CA HIS A 88 -0.60 -11.00 -6.32
C HIS A 88 -1.28 -9.73 -6.85
N ILE A 89 -1.59 -9.71 -8.16
CA ILE A 89 -2.28 -8.61 -8.83
C ILE A 89 -3.63 -9.10 -9.34
N VAL A 90 -4.66 -8.31 -9.10
CA VAL A 90 -6.00 -8.50 -9.68
C VAL A 90 -6.40 -7.21 -10.38
N CYS A 91 -6.90 -7.30 -11.61
CA CYS A 91 -7.37 -6.14 -12.36
C CYS A 91 -8.29 -6.59 -13.52
N ARG A 92 -8.88 -5.62 -14.22
CA ARG A 92 -9.63 -5.90 -15.44
C ARG A 92 -8.71 -6.07 -16.64
N GLU A 93 -7.66 -5.26 -16.71
CA GLU A 93 -6.68 -5.26 -17.78
C GLU A 93 -5.27 -5.15 -17.20
N PHE A 94 -4.33 -5.93 -17.72
CA PHE A 94 -2.91 -5.84 -17.39
C PHE A 94 -2.13 -5.60 -18.67
N ILE A 95 -1.30 -4.55 -18.68
CA ILE A 95 -0.52 -4.12 -19.83
C ILE A 95 0.95 -4.20 -19.48
N ALA A 96 1.70 -5.08 -20.12
CA ALA A 96 3.15 -5.03 -20.16
C ALA A 96 3.57 -4.19 -21.37
N HIS A 97 3.99 -2.95 -21.13
CA HIS A 97 4.45 -2.07 -22.21
C HIS A 97 5.79 -2.55 -22.79
N ASN A 98 6.62 -3.07 -21.91
CA ASN A 98 7.90 -3.70 -22.16
C ASN A 98 8.32 -4.51 -20.91
N GLU A 99 9.56 -5.00 -20.83
CA GLU A 99 10.06 -5.78 -19.68
C GLU A 99 10.18 -4.97 -18.38
N ASN A 100 10.10 -3.65 -18.43
CA ASN A 100 10.33 -2.74 -17.31
C ASN A 100 9.09 -1.96 -16.87
N ASP A 101 8.15 -1.72 -17.79
CA ASP A 101 7.02 -0.85 -17.54
C ASP A 101 5.71 -1.62 -17.70
N MET A 102 4.86 -1.56 -16.68
CA MET A 102 3.59 -2.28 -16.66
C MET A 102 2.48 -1.46 -16.01
N SER A 103 1.24 -1.75 -16.38
CA SER A 103 0.04 -1.11 -15.85
C SER A 103 -1.00 -2.17 -15.50
N ALA A 104 -1.58 -2.07 -14.32
CA ALA A 104 -2.80 -2.76 -13.94
C ALA A 104 -3.97 -1.76 -13.96
N VAL A 105 -5.04 -2.05 -14.70
CA VAL A 105 -6.12 -1.11 -15.00
C VAL A 105 -7.48 -1.73 -14.67
N GLY A 106 -8.35 -0.91 -14.09
CA GLY A 106 -9.74 -1.27 -13.76
C GLY A 106 -9.84 -2.04 -12.45
N ASN A 107 -10.11 -1.31 -11.36
CA ASN A 107 -10.14 -1.83 -9.99
C ASN A 107 -8.87 -2.63 -9.66
N ALA A 108 -7.72 -2.05 -10.01
CA ALA A 108 -6.45 -2.69 -9.80
C ALA A 108 -6.15 -2.86 -8.32
N SER A 109 -5.70 -4.04 -7.95
CA SER A 109 -5.26 -4.38 -6.59
C SER A 109 -3.96 -5.16 -6.68
N LEU A 110 -2.96 -4.72 -5.93
CA LEU A 110 -1.69 -5.39 -5.78
C LEU A 110 -1.48 -5.72 -4.31
N THR A 111 -1.35 -7.00 -4.02
CA THR A 111 -1.04 -7.50 -2.68
C THR A 111 0.38 -8.06 -2.67
N LYS A 112 1.18 -7.66 -1.69
CA LYS A 112 2.51 -8.18 -1.44
C LYS A 112 2.80 -8.19 0.07
N GLU A 113 3.37 -9.28 0.58
CA GLU A 113 3.70 -9.42 2.02
C GLU A 113 2.50 -9.09 2.94
N GLY A 114 1.28 -9.41 2.50
CA GLY A 114 0.05 -9.14 3.24
C GLY A 114 -0.45 -7.69 3.20
N LYS A 115 0.25 -6.79 2.51
CA LYS A 115 -0.17 -5.39 2.27
C LYS A 115 -0.82 -5.28 0.91
N THR A 116 -1.85 -4.45 0.83
CA THR A 116 -2.61 -4.28 -0.40
C THR A 116 -2.71 -2.81 -0.78
N ILE A 117 -2.34 -2.47 -2.02
CA ILE A 117 -2.67 -1.19 -2.63
C ILE A 117 -3.76 -1.40 -3.69
N SER A 118 -4.75 -0.52 -3.72
CA SER A 118 -5.84 -0.57 -4.70
C SER A 118 -6.11 0.82 -5.27
N ALA A 119 -6.41 0.89 -6.57
CA ALA A 119 -6.75 2.10 -7.31
C ALA A 119 -7.47 1.72 -8.62
N ASP A 120 -7.96 2.70 -9.37
CA ASP A 120 -8.46 2.42 -10.72
C ASP A 120 -7.35 1.96 -11.65
N ARG A 121 -6.15 2.51 -11.46
CA ARG A 121 -4.95 2.12 -12.22
C ARG A 121 -3.71 2.20 -11.34
N ILE A 122 -2.81 1.24 -11.50
CA ILE A 122 -1.49 1.20 -10.87
C ILE A 122 -0.46 1.03 -11.99
N ASP A 123 0.46 1.99 -12.11
CA ASP A 123 1.59 1.95 -13.02
C ASP A 123 2.88 1.66 -12.26
N TYR A 124 3.71 0.80 -12.83
CA TYR A 124 5.01 0.44 -12.27
C TYR A 124 6.12 0.58 -13.31
N TYR A 125 7.19 1.27 -12.93
CA TYR A 125 8.37 1.58 -13.74
C TYR A 125 9.61 0.97 -13.10
N LYS A 126 9.94 -0.26 -13.47
CA LYS A 126 11.04 -1.03 -12.88
C LYS A 126 12.39 -0.31 -12.99
N GLY A 127 12.69 0.28 -14.15
CA GLY A 127 13.94 1.00 -14.40
C GLY A 127 14.12 2.24 -13.52
N LYS A 128 13.00 2.85 -13.09
CA LYS A 128 12.98 3.99 -12.18
C LYS A 128 12.78 3.58 -10.71
N GLN A 129 12.47 2.33 -10.47
CA GLN A 129 12.02 1.84 -9.16
C GLN A 129 10.89 2.71 -8.58
N TYR A 130 9.87 2.95 -9.39
CA TYR A 130 8.79 3.89 -9.09
C TYR A 130 7.44 3.27 -9.41
N ALA A 131 6.46 3.55 -8.56
CA ALA A 131 5.07 3.17 -8.79
C ALA A 131 4.14 4.35 -8.52
N GLU A 132 3.01 4.41 -9.23
CA GLU A 132 1.99 5.42 -9.02
C GLU A 132 0.58 4.86 -9.21
N THR A 133 -0.37 5.46 -8.50
CA THR A 133 -1.79 5.19 -8.67
C THR A 133 -2.45 6.32 -9.47
N MET A 134 -3.48 5.96 -10.22
CA MET A 134 -4.29 6.92 -11.01
C MET A 134 -5.78 6.57 -10.87
N GLY A 135 -6.65 7.53 -11.20
CA GLY A 135 -8.12 7.34 -11.18
C GLY A 135 -8.84 8.12 -10.10
N GLY A 136 -8.12 9.01 -9.39
CA GLY A 136 -8.73 9.93 -8.42
C GLY A 136 -8.99 9.33 -7.04
N TRP A 137 -8.61 8.06 -6.82
CA TRP A 137 -8.62 7.41 -5.51
C TRP A 137 -7.52 6.37 -5.40
N ALA A 138 -6.99 6.19 -4.21
CA ALA A 138 -6.08 5.12 -3.86
C ALA A 138 -6.32 4.69 -2.41
N ARG A 139 -6.16 3.41 -2.16
CA ARG A 139 -6.27 2.81 -0.84
C ARG A 139 -5.08 1.90 -0.59
N LEU A 140 -4.46 2.07 0.56
CA LEU A 140 -3.44 1.18 1.05
C LEU A 140 -3.93 0.55 2.34
N THR A 141 -3.82 -0.77 2.44
CA THR A 141 -4.18 -1.55 3.63
C THR A 141 -2.95 -2.29 4.12
N ASP A 142 -2.62 -2.14 5.39
CA ASP A 142 -1.51 -2.85 6.04
C ASP A 142 -2.01 -4.13 6.73
N THR A 143 -1.09 -4.99 7.11
CA THR A 143 -1.33 -6.27 7.80
C THR A 143 -1.99 -6.11 9.18
N ASP A 144 -1.83 -4.96 9.84
CA ASP A 144 -2.45 -4.64 11.13
C ASP A 144 -3.88 -4.07 10.99
N GLY A 145 -4.42 -4.03 9.77
CA GLY A 145 -5.72 -3.47 9.46
C GLY A 145 -5.72 -1.95 9.28
N SER A 146 -4.56 -1.29 9.39
CA SER A 146 -4.46 0.14 9.12
C SER A 146 -4.72 0.44 7.65
N VAL A 147 -5.43 1.53 7.40
CA VAL A 147 -5.85 1.96 6.06
C VAL A 147 -5.46 3.42 5.83
N LEU A 148 -4.77 3.68 4.71
CA LEU A 148 -4.58 5.01 4.17
C LEU A 148 -5.43 5.14 2.90
N LYS A 149 -6.17 6.25 2.77
CA LYS A 149 -6.89 6.62 1.55
C LYS A 149 -6.38 7.97 1.06
N ALA A 150 -6.28 8.13 -0.25
CA ALA A 150 -5.86 9.36 -0.90
C ALA A 150 -6.44 9.47 -2.30
N GLY A 151 -6.37 10.64 -2.94
CA GLY A 151 -6.68 10.79 -4.35
C GLY A 151 -5.63 10.12 -5.24
N LYS A 152 -4.35 10.19 -4.83
CA LYS A 152 -3.22 9.59 -5.52
C LYS A 152 -2.14 9.16 -4.52
N ILE A 153 -1.46 8.07 -4.81
CA ILE A 153 -0.25 7.62 -4.10
C ILE A 153 0.87 7.41 -5.13
N ASP A 154 2.01 8.05 -4.90
CA ASP A 154 3.26 7.86 -5.61
C ASP A 154 4.28 7.21 -4.68
N TYR A 155 5.06 6.25 -5.17
CA TYR A 155 6.06 5.58 -4.37
C TYR A 155 7.41 5.51 -5.08
N ASP A 156 8.40 6.23 -4.57
CA ASP A 156 9.80 6.09 -4.92
C ASP A 156 10.39 4.95 -4.08
N ILE A 157 10.53 3.79 -4.71
CA ILE A 157 10.98 2.57 -4.06
C ILE A 157 12.47 2.67 -3.70
N ALA A 158 13.27 3.33 -4.55
CA ALA A 158 14.70 3.49 -4.34
C ALA A 158 15.01 4.34 -3.10
N GLN A 159 14.21 5.37 -2.87
CA GLN A 159 14.34 6.27 -1.73
C GLN A 159 13.50 5.84 -0.51
N GLY A 160 12.58 4.89 -0.69
CA GLY A 160 11.66 4.50 0.36
C GLY A 160 10.69 5.61 0.76
N ILE A 161 10.26 6.45 -0.20
CA ILE A 161 9.38 7.59 0.03
C ILE A 161 8.06 7.39 -0.70
N ALA A 162 6.95 7.39 0.04
CA ALA A 162 5.62 7.43 -0.52
C ALA A 162 5.00 8.81 -0.31
N ASN A 163 4.39 9.37 -1.36
CA ASN A 163 3.64 10.61 -1.34
C ASN A 163 2.17 10.31 -1.60
N ALA A 164 1.29 10.78 -0.73
CA ALA A 164 -0.15 10.71 -0.87
C ALA A 164 -0.74 12.10 -1.01
N THR A 165 -1.59 12.32 -2.00
CA THR A 165 -2.18 13.62 -2.33
C THR A 165 -3.66 13.52 -2.66
N GLY A 166 -4.36 14.66 -2.70
CA GLY A 166 -5.78 14.70 -3.05
C GLY A 166 -6.71 14.35 -1.89
N GLY A 167 -6.35 14.80 -0.69
CA GLY A 167 -7.07 14.51 0.55
C GLY A 167 -6.67 13.15 1.12
N VAL A 168 -5.96 13.17 2.23
CA VAL A 168 -5.44 11.96 2.88
C VAL A 168 -6.21 11.69 4.15
N THR A 169 -6.62 10.45 4.34
CA THR A 169 -7.14 9.94 5.62
C THR A 169 -6.39 8.68 6.03
N ILE A 170 -6.10 8.57 7.30
CA ILE A 170 -5.45 7.40 7.91
C ILE A 170 -6.36 6.90 9.01
N ASP A 171 -6.59 5.60 9.03
CA ASP A 171 -7.31 4.89 10.08
C ASP A 171 -6.46 3.69 10.52
N SER A 172 -6.08 3.66 11.78
CA SER A 172 -5.26 2.60 12.39
C SER A 172 -5.94 2.08 13.65
N PRO A 173 -6.87 1.12 13.51
CA PRO A 173 -7.66 0.61 14.65
C PRO A 173 -6.79 0.00 15.75
N ALA A 174 -5.69 -0.68 15.36
CA ALA A 174 -4.76 -1.28 16.32
C ALA A 174 -4.07 -0.26 17.25
N ARG A 175 -4.12 1.03 16.90
CA ARG A 175 -3.49 2.14 17.63
C ARG A 175 -4.49 3.14 18.18
N ASP A 176 -5.79 2.93 17.92
CA ASP A 176 -6.83 3.93 18.16
C ASP A 176 -6.44 5.31 17.57
N LEU A 177 -5.88 5.28 16.34
CA LEU A 177 -5.36 6.47 15.65
C LEU A 177 -6.15 6.73 14.38
N THR A 178 -6.66 7.94 14.25
CA THR A 178 -7.17 8.50 13.00
C THR A 178 -6.39 9.77 12.66
N ALA A 179 -6.16 10.01 11.37
CA ALA A 179 -5.51 11.24 10.92
C ALA A 179 -6.05 11.68 9.56
N ALA A 180 -5.98 13.00 9.30
CA ALA A 180 -6.38 13.57 8.02
C ALA A 180 -5.48 14.75 7.67
N ALA A 181 -5.29 15.00 6.35
CA ALA A 181 -4.54 16.13 5.82
C ALA A 181 -4.85 16.33 4.32
N ASN A 182 -4.37 17.42 3.72
CA ASN A 182 -4.44 17.61 2.28
C ASN A 182 -3.48 16.66 1.55
N SER A 183 -2.29 16.43 2.13
CA SER A 183 -1.27 15.51 1.63
C SER A 183 -0.47 14.86 2.76
N ALA A 184 0.20 13.77 2.44
CA ALA A 184 1.10 13.10 3.36
C ALA A 184 2.36 12.61 2.66
N VAL A 185 3.48 12.66 3.37
CA VAL A 185 4.75 12.02 2.99
C VAL A 185 5.07 10.96 4.01
N TYR A 186 5.31 9.74 3.54
CA TYR A 186 5.73 8.64 4.38
C TYR A 186 7.15 8.20 4.02
N LYS A 187 8.02 8.14 4.99
CA LYS A 187 9.38 7.64 4.86
C LYS A 187 9.49 6.26 5.50
N THR A 188 9.94 5.27 4.70
CA THR A 188 9.88 3.85 5.07
C THR A 188 11.14 3.34 5.77
N ASP A 189 12.21 4.11 5.84
CA ASP A 189 13.50 3.71 6.42
C ASP A 189 13.45 3.51 7.96
N LYS A 190 14.57 3.02 8.52
CA LYS A 190 14.72 2.85 9.97
C LYS A 190 14.64 4.19 10.69
N GLY A 191 13.55 4.45 11.36
CA GLY A 191 13.23 5.75 11.96
C GLY A 191 12.19 6.53 11.17
N GLY A 192 11.48 5.85 10.28
CA GLY A 192 10.44 6.38 9.42
C GLY A 192 9.39 7.19 10.16
N TYR A 193 8.82 8.13 9.44
CA TYR A 193 7.79 9.04 9.95
C TYR A 193 6.71 9.24 8.89
N VAL A 194 5.54 9.63 9.36
CA VAL A 194 4.49 10.20 8.50
C VAL A 194 4.47 11.71 8.73
N GLU A 195 4.55 12.46 7.66
CA GLU A 195 4.39 13.91 7.67
C GLU A 195 3.10 14.26 6.95
N LEU A 196 2.16 14.85 7.68
CA LEU A 196 0.87 15.33 7.20
C LEU A 196 0.97 16.83 6.92
N GLN A 197 0.46 17.29 5.79
CA GLN A 197 0.58 18.69 5.37
C GLN A 197 -0.77 19.25 4.90
N GLY A 198 -1.08 20.44 5.36
CA GLY A 198 -2.29 21.21 5.08
C GLY A 198 -3.51 20.68 5.83
N ASN A 199 -4.05 21.49 6.75
CA ASN A 199 -5.17 21.14 7.61
C ASN A 199 -4.98 19.80 8.32
N ALA A 200 -3.77 19.56 8.81
CA ALA A 200 -3.38 18.29 9.37
C ALA A 200 -4.00 18.09 10.75
N THR A 201 -4.62 16.93 10.96
CA THR A 201 -5.18 16.52 12.25
C THR A 201 -4.80 15.08 12.53
N ALA A 202 -4.58 14.75 13.80
CA ALA A 202 -4.39 13.39 14.28
C ALA A 202 -5.06 13.22 15.63
N THR A 203 -5.86 12.16 15.77
CA THR A 203 -6.55 11.81 17.01
C THR A 203 -6.10 10.43 17.45
N GLN A 204 -5.63 10.32 18.69
CA GLN A 204 -5.26 9.03 19.29
C GLN A 204 -5.74 8.96 20.74
N ASN A 205 -6.42 7.87 21.12
CA ASN A 205 -6.98 7.67 22.45
C ASN A 205 -7.83 8.89 22.91
N GLY A 206 -8.59 9.50 22.00
CA GLY A 206 -9.41 10.68 22.25
C GLY A 206 -8.65 12.01 22.28
N ASN A 207 -7.33 12.00 22.28
CA ASN A 207 -6.50 13.22 22.23
C ASN A 207 -6.28 13.66 20.77
N THR A 208 -6.51 14.92 20.47
CA THR A 208 -6.38 15.45 19.12
C THR A 208 -5.30 16.51 19.04
N VAL A 209 -4.46 16.44 18.02
CA VAL A 209 -3.49 17.47 17.64
C VAL A 209 -3.82 17.93 16.24
N SER A 210 -3.84 19.24 16.01
CA SER A 210 -4.00 19.83 14.68
C SER A 210 -2.95 20.93 14.44
N GLY A 211 -2.70 21.22 13.16
CA GLY A 211 -1.77 22.25 12.72
C GLY A 211 -1.66 22.26 11.20
N ASP A 212 -0.86 23.17 10.65
CA ASP A 212 -0.58 23.18 9.21
C ASP A 212 0.23 21.95 8.80
N LYS A 213 1.09 21.47 9.70
CA LYS A 213 1.94 20.31 9.49
C LYS A 213 2.04 19.49 10.76
N LEU A 214 1.87 18.16 10.61
CA LEU A 214 2.09 17.21 11.69
C LEU A 214 3.12 16.18 11.25
N ARG A 215 4.08 15.87 12.12
CA ARG A 215 4.99 14.73 11.95
C ARG A 215 4.72 13.71 13.05
N LEU A 216 4.29 12.51 12.64
CA LEU A 216 4.03 11.37 13.50
C LEU A 216 5.22 10.41 13.43
N THR A 217 5.80 10.07 14.57
CA THR A 217 6.95 9.16 14.63
C THR A 217 6.59 7.82 15.28
N ASN A 218 7.46 6.84 15.13
CA ASN A 218 7.31 5.53 15.77
C ASN A 218 7.38 5.55 17.32
N ALA A 219 7.84 6.66 17.90
CA ALA A 219 7.98 6.82 19.34
C ALA A 219 6.72 7.38 20.02
N ASN A 220 5.57 7.36 19.35
CA ASN A 220 4.32 8.00 19.81
C ASN A 220 4.48 9.51 20.05
N VAL A 221 5.37 10.15 19.31
CA VAL A 221 5.58 11.58 19.35
C VAL A 221 4.94 12.20 18.12
N ALA A 222 4.05 13.16 18.35
CA ALA A 222 3.54 14.06 17.35
C ALA A 222 4.27 15.42 17.50
N MET A 223 4.83 15.93 16.41
CA MET A 223 5.33 17.29 16.30
C MET A 223 4.37 18.06 15.42
N ALA A 224 3.94 19.23 15.85
CA ALA A 224 3.01 20.07 15.10
C ALA A 224 3.67 21.42 14.82
N ASP A 225 3.35 22.02 13.66
CA ASP A 225 3.82 23.32 13.23
C ASP A 225 2.69 24.07 12.50
N GLY A 226 2.62 25.40 12.69
CA GLY A 226 1.62 26.29 12.12
C GLY A 226 0.21 26.09 12.70
N ASP A 227 -0.34 27.12 13.31
CA ASP A 227 -1.70 27.18 13.91
C ASP A 227 -2.07 25.95 14.77
N VAL A 228 -1.20 25.63 15.72
CA VAL A 228 -1.26 24.39 16.48
C VAL A 228 -2.33 24.45 17.55
N THR A 229 -3.22 23.45 17.55
CA THR A 229 -4.20 23.22 18.61
C THR A 229 -4.06 21.81 19.17
N ILE A 230 -4.15 21.66 20.48
CA ILE A 230 -4.17 20.37 21.16
C ILE A 230 -5.45 20.30 21.99
N TYR A 231 -6.24 19.25 21.76
CA TYR A 231 -7.35 18.86 22.61
C TYR A 231 -6.97 17.61 23.39
N TYR A 232 -6.95 17.73 24.72
CA TYR A 232 -6.56 16.64 25.62
C TYR A 232 -7.77 16.17 26.43
N VAL A 233 -8.02 14.88 26.44
CA VAL A 233 -9.02 14.22 27.27
C VAL A 233 -8.32 13.59 28.47
N PRO A 234 -8.49 14.15 29.70
CA PRO A 234 -7.88 13.55 30.88
C PRO A 234 -8.43 12.15 31.12
N GLU A 235 -7.56 11.20 31.41
CA GLU A 235 -8.00 9.90 31.93
C GLU A 235 -8.81 10.11 33.22
N LYS A 236 -9.99 9.50 33.29
CA LYS A 236 -10.75 9.50 34.56
C LYS A 236 -9.85 8.85 35.62
N GLN A 237 -9.38 9.66 36.59
CA GLN A 237 -8.75 9.09 37.77
C GLN A 237 -9.72 8.06 38.40
N PRO A 238 -9.27 6.85 38.71
CA PRO A 238 -10.09 5.94 39.46
C PRO A 238 -10.48 6.65 40.75
N SER A 239 -11.79 6.79 40.99
CA SER A 239 -12.31 7.36 42.24
C SER A 239 -11.69 6.55 43.37
N LEU A 240 -10.88 7.20 44.21
CA LEU A 240 -10.38 6.58 45.42
C LEU A 240 -11.60 6.08 46.19
N PRO A 241 -11.62 4.81 46.65
CA PRO A 241 -12.72 4.32 47.48
C PRO A 241 -12.89 5.27 48.66
N GLY A 242 -14.11 5.80 48.80
CA GLY A 242 -14.42 6.81 49.80
C GLY A 242 -13.99 6.30 51.18
N LYS A 243 -13.21 7.11 51.89
CA LYS A 243 -13.08 6.96 53.34
C LYS A 243 -14.48 7.08 53.90
N GLU A 244 -15.03 5.95 54.36
CA GLU A 244 -16.22 5.98 55.23
C GLU A 244 -15.95 6.96 56.36
N GLN A 245 -16.73 8.02 56.44
CA GLN A 245 -16.79 8.88 57.60
C GLN A 245 -17.27 8.02 58.77
N GLN A 246 -16.36 7.58 59.61
CA GLN A 246 -16.70 7.13 60.94
C GLN A 246 -17.30 8.33 61.71
N ALA A 247 -18.61 8.34 61.75
CA ALA A 247 -19.33 9.26 62.63
C ALA A 247 -18.88 9.02 64.06
N ALA A 248 -18.25 10.01 64.64
CA ALA A 248 -17.93 10.06 66.05
C ALA A 248 -19.23 9.94 66.87
N LYS A 249 -19.42 8.85 67.56
CA LYS A 249 -20.37 8.74 68.68
C LYS A 249 -19.72 9.43 69.85
N THR A 250 -20.12 10.66 70.13
CA THR A 250 -19.80 11.38 71.34
C THR A 250 -20.74 10.96 72.42
N LEU A 251 -20.18 10.61 73.54
CA LEU A 251 -20.81 10.28 74.83
C LEU A 251 -21.70 11.42 75.37
N ALA A 252 -22.80 11.01 75.98
CA ALA A 252 -23.34 11.59 77.15
C ALA A 252 -23.77 10.48 78.11
#